data_d116865a8f89f6a5b9a817e13f31d812
#
_entry.id   d116865a8f89f6a5b9a817e13f31d812
#
_cell.length_a   1.000
_cell.length_b   1.000
_cell.length_c   1.000
_cell.angle_alpha   90.00
_cell.angle_beta   90.00
_cell.angle_gamma   90.00
#
_symmetry.space_group_name_H-M   'P 1'
#
loop_
_entity.id
_entity.type
_entity.pdbx_description
1 polymer ?
#
loop_
_entity_poly.entity_id
_entity_poly.type
_entity_poly.pdbx_seq_one_letter_code
_entity_poly.pdbx_strand_id
1 'polypeptide(L)'
;GGVINIITRESDDPWNLNLNSRFSEHNDQRYGGTVGFNAGKFNSLTNVQYNNVDTYAVDNPGDFSTVFGSRVWNFKERLIYHPLETLKLTGRAGYYFRERNKPGDTQDRYRGFSGGMKANYTFNIMSNLEVGYTFDQYDKSDYQSLYKNDVRDYSNVQHNVHALYNYTFNGKHTLTVGADYLRDYLMSYQFTDNADHTMHTADAFGQFDWNPTERLNVIAGLRFDYFSDSNVRHLSPHLGMMYKIGNCSLRGSYSQGFRSPTLKEMYMVFNMANMMMIYGNPDLKSETSHNFSVSAEYTKNRYNFSVTGYYNLVHNRINTVYSEDPKGQIYTNTDKMDIAGIDANISAKYPCGLGYRLSYTYIHEFMHDGQKKFTDTRPHTATVSVD
;
A
#
# COMPACT_ATOMS: atom_id res chain seq x y z
N GLY A 1 -10.75 -1.88 -4.46
CA GLY A 1 -9.48 -1.88 -3.75
C GLY A 1 -8.80 -3.24 -3.81
N GLY A 2 -7.50 -3.26 -3.77
CA GLY A 2 -6.69 -4.48 -3.77
C GLY A 2 -5.58 -4.38 -2.73
N VAL A 3 -5.06 -5.52 -2.29
CA VAL A 3 -3.92 -5.61 -1.37
C VAL A 3 -2.75 -6.23 -2.11
N ILE A 4 -1.58 -5.58 -2.01
CA ILE A 4 -0.32 -6.12 -2.50
C ILE A 4 0.48 -6.61 -1.28
N ASN A 5 0.69 -7.92 -1.19
CA ASN A 5 1.54 -8.51 -0.16
C ASN A 5 2.92 -8.81 -0.75
N ILE A 6 3.96 -8.16 -0.22
CA ILE A 6 5.34 -8.35 -0.65
C ILE A 6 6.04 -9.26 0.37
N ILE A 7 6.34 -10.49 -0.06
CA ILE A 7 7.10 -11.45 0.74
C ILE A 7 8.59 -11.26 0.40
N THR A 8 9.36 -10.84 1.40
CA THR A 8 10.80 -10.63 1.22
C THR A 8 11.55 -11.96 1.26
N ARG A 9 12.57 -12.06 0.41
CA ARG A 9 13.46 -13.23 0.31
C ARG A 9 14.20 -13.49 1.63
N GLU A 10 14.46 -14.73 1.92
CA GLU A 10 15.41 -15.21 2.94
C GLU A 10 16.68 -15.70 2.25
N SER A 11 17.80 -15.79 2.97
CA SER A 11 19.02 -16.40 2.43
C SER A 11 18.91 -17.92 2.54
N ASP A 12 18.98 -18.62 1.41
CA ASP A 12 18.93 -20.09 1.35
C ASP A 12 20.32 -20.71 1.56
N ASP A 13 21.37 -20.00 1.13
CA ASP A 13 22.76 -20.42 1.23
C ASP A 13 23.37 -20.05 2.60
N PRO A 14 24.41 -20.78 3.07
CA PRO A 14 25.16 -20.41 4.29
C PRO A 14 25.66 -18.96 4.24
N TRP A 15 26.09 -18.51 3.07
CA TRP A 15 26.35 -17.11 2.77
C TRP A 15 26.15 -16.85 1.28
N ASN A 16 25.73 -15.66 0.92
CA ASN A 16 25.72 -15.18 -0.45
C ASN A 16 26.10 -13.71 -0.50
N LEU A 17 26.74 -13.31 -1.58
CA LEU A 17 27.09 -11.93 -1.86
C LEU A 17 26.65 -11.60 -3.29
N ASN A 18 25.86 -10.55 -3.45
CA ASN A 18 25.53 -9.99 -4.75
C ASN A 18 25.97 -8.54 -4.79
N LEU A 19 26.82 -8.20 -5.75
CA LEU A 19 27.26 -6.84 -6.02
C LEU A 19 26.79 -6.43 -7.40
N ASN A 20 26.24 -5.23 -7.51
CA ASN A 20 25.84 -4.67 -8.78
C ASN A 20 26.30 -3.21 -8.88
N SER A 21 26.64 -2.80 -10.10
CA SER A 21 26.98 -1.42 -10.40
C SER A 21 26.41 -1.03 -11.76
N ARG A 22 26.00 0.21 -11.88
CA ARG A 22 25.52 0.79 -13.13
C ARG A 22 26.08 2.19 -13.27
N PHE A 23 26.55 2.52 -14.46
CA PHE A 23 27.01 3.84 -14.84
C PHE A 23 26.24 4.29 -16.07
N SER A 24 25.86 5.55 -16.09
CA SER A 24 25.16 6.16 -17.22
C SER A 24 25.61 7.61 -17.38
N GLU A 25 25.04 8.33 -18.34
CA GLU A 25 25.27 9.75 -18.59
C GLU A 25 24.98 10.60 -17.34
N HIS A 26 25.52 11.81 -17.31
CA HIS A 26 25.35 12.76 -16.20
C HIS A 26 25.84 12.25 -14.84
N ASN A 27 26.90 11.42 -14.87
CA ASN A 27 27.47 10.83 -13.67
C ASN A 27 26.42 10.02 -12.85
N ASP A 28 25.41 9.41 -13.53
CA ASP A 28 24.46 8.50 -12.87
C ASP A 28 25.21 7.22 -12.48
N GLN A 29 25.55 7.13 -11.21
CA GLN A 29 26.27 6.02 -10.61
C GLN A 29 25.35 5.31 -9.62
N ARG A 30 25.25 4.00 -9.75
CA ARG A 30 24.48 3.17 -8.84
C ARG A 30 25.32 1.99 -8.39
N TYR A 31 25.43 1.83 -7.09
CA TYR A 31 26.13 0.73 -6.46
C TYR A 31 25.15 0.01 -5.53
N GLY A 32 25.10 -1.29 -5.62
CA GLY A 32 24.29 -2.13 -4.75
C GLY A 32 25.07 -3.32 -4.24
N GLY A 33 24.87 -3.63 -2.97
CA GLY A 33 25.39 -4.81 -2.31
C GLY A 33 24.31 -5.51 -1.50
N THR A 34 24.22 -6.83 -1.65
CA THR A 34 23.35 -7.66 -0.82
C THR A 34 24.21 -8.77 -0.23
N VAL A 35 24.18 -8.90 1.08
CA VAL A 35 24.85 -9.97 1.82
C VAL A 35 23.78 -10.79 2.52
N GLY A 36 23.73 -12.08 2.25
CA GLY A 36 22.88 -13.04 2.94
C GLY A 36 23.73 -14.00 3.77
N PHE A 37 23.23 -14.36 4.95
CA PHE A 37 23.82 -15.32 5.84
C PHE A 37 22.76 -16.23 6.44
N ASN A 38 23.02 -17.55 6.43
CA ASN A 38 22.13 -18.55 7.01
C ASN A 38 22.96 -19.56 7.83
N ALA A 39 22.76 -19.54 9.13
CA ALA A 39 23.39 -20.49 10.08
C ALA A 39 22.32 -21.31 10.82
N GLY A 40 21.44 -21.96 10.07
CA GLY A 40 20.37 -22.80 10.60
C GLY A 40 19.30 -22.00 11.35
N LYS A 41 19.50 -21.77 12.64
CA LYS A 41 18.54 -21.00 13.47
C LYS A 41 18.57 -19.51 13.23
N PHE A 42 19.59 -18.97 12.56
CA PHE A 42 19.79 -17.55 12.33
C PHE A 42 19.91 -17.26 10.84
N ASN A 43 19.16 -16.29 10.35
CA ASN A 43 19.20 -15.82 8.97
C ASN A 43 19.29 -14.29 8.97
N SER A 44 20.19 -13.74 8.16
CA SER A 44 20.39 -12.31 7.98
C SER A 44 20.43 -11.98 6.49
N LEU A 45 19.79 -10.88 6.14
CA LEU A 45 19.84 -10.32 4.78
C LEU A 45 20.04 -8.81 4.86
N THR A 46 21.26 -8.38 4.55
CA THR A 46 21.64 -6.97 4.51
C THR A 46 21.65 -6.49 3.07
N ASN A 47 21.05 -5.34 2.81
CA ASN A 47 21.09 -4.67 1.51
C ASN A 47 21.55 -3.22 1.70
N VAL A 48 22.53 -2.81 0.91
CA VAL A 48 23.04 -1.43 0.86
C VAL A 48 23.01 -0.95 -0.58
N GLN A 49 22.49 0.25 -0.80
CA GLN A 49 22.48 0.90 -2.11
C GLN A 49 22.95 2.36 -1.99
N TYR A 50 23.72 2.77 -2.95
CA TYR A 50 24.12 4.16 -3.16
C TYR A 50 23.82 4.56 -4.61
N ASN A 51 23.16 5.70 -4.78
CA ASN A 51 22.92 6.29 -6.11
C ASN A 51 23.37 7.74 -6.08
N ASN A 52 24.02 8.17 -7.16
CA ASN A 52 24.40 9.56 -7.40
C ASN A 52 24.04 9.93 -8.83
N VAL A 53 23.53 11.13 -9.01
CA VAL A 53 23.35 11.76 -10.33
C VAL A 53 23.67 13.24 -10.22
N ASP A 54 24.41 13.78 -11.16
CA ASP A 54 24.72 15.20 -11.21
C ASP A 54 23.58 16.01 -11.82
N THR A 55 23.56 17.31 -11.55
CA THR A 55 22.60 18.22 -12.18
C THR A 55 22.90 18.35 -13.67
N TYR A 56 21.89 18.25 -14.50
CA TYR A 56 22.03 18.43 -15.94
C TYR A 56 20.83 19.15 -16.56
N ALA A 57 21.04 19.78 -17.70
CA ALA A 57 20.00 20.39 -18.50
C ALA A 57 19.45 19.40 -19.52
N VAL A 58 18.14 19.43 -19.74
CA VAL A 58 17.47 18.72 -20.84
C VAL A 58 17.24 19.74 -21.95
N ASP A 59 17.57 19.36 -23.20
CA ASP A 59 17.29 20.17 -24.38
C ASP A 59 15.77 20.29 -24.62
N ASN A 60 15.16 21.14 -23.82
CA ASN A 60 13.74 21.51 -23.97
C ASN A 60 13.61 23.02 -23.77
N PRO A 61 12.99 23.75 -24.70
CA PRO A 61 12.87 25.22 -24.63
C PRO A 61 11.93 25.75 -23.55
N GLY A 62 11.58 24.96 -22.52
CA GLY A 62 10.69 25.35 -21.43
C GLY A 62 11.40 25.59 -20.09
N ASP A 63 10.71 26.26 -19.16
CA ASP A 63 11.23 26.63 -17.82
C ASP A 63 11.62 25.44 -16.92
N PHE A 64 11.33 24.19 -17.32
CA PHE A 64 11.64 22.98 -16.59
C PHE A 64 12.79 22.16 -17.23
N SER A 65 13.78 22.84 -17.79
CA SER A 65 14.90 22.23 -18.51
C SER A 65 15.98 21.64 -17.59
N THR A 66 15.98 21.91 -16.29
CA THR A 66 17.01 21.45 -15.36
C THR A 66 16.55 20.26 -14.51
N VAL A 67 17.27 19.13 -14.61
CA VAL A 67 17.15 18.01 -13.70
C VAL A 67 18.19 18.17 -12.59
N PHE A 68 17.72 18.39 -11.37
CA PHE A 68 18.61 18.60 -10.23
C PHE A 68 19.22 17.29 -9.76
N GLY A 69 20.53 17.30 -9.55
CA GLY A 69 21.29 16.18 -9.06
C GLY A 69 20.85 15.72 -7.67
N SER A 70 21.11 14.46 -7.36
CA SER A 70 20.76 13.89 -6.07
C SER A 70 21.71 12.77 -5.66
N ARG A 71 21.89 12.61 -4.34
CA ARG A 71 22.58 11.49 -3.71
C ARG A 71 21.58 10.72 -2.85
N VAL A 72 21.61 9.40 -2.96
CA VAL A 72 20.69 8.53 -2.22
C VAL A 72 21.47 7.41 -1.57
N TRP A 73 21.24 7.21 -0.27
CA TRP A 73 21.67 6.04 0.49
C TRP A 73 20.43 5.25 0.93
N ASN A 74 20.50 3.94 0.79
CA ASN A 74 19.47 3.03 1.27
C ASN A 74 20.16 1.85 1.94
N PHE A 75 19.82 1.64 3.20
CA PHE A 75 20.23 0.48 4.00
C PHE A 75 18.99 -0.28 4.46
N LYS A 76 19.01 -1.59 4.32
CA LYS A 76 17.96 -2.47 4.84
C LYS A 76 18.59 -3.71 5.44
N GLU A 77 18.10 -4.07 6.61
CA GLU A 77 18.48 -5.29 7.33
C GLU A 77 17.23 -6.09 7.67
N ARG A 78 17.34 -7.41 7.53
CA ARG A 78 16.35 -8.36 8.00
C ARG A 78 17.05 -9.47 8.75
N LEU A 79 16.66 -9.68 9.98
CA LEU A 79 17.14 -10.74 10.85
C LEU A 79 16.00 -11.70 11.14
N ILE A 80 16.28 -13.00 11.06
CA ILE A 80 15.34 -14.05 11.48
C ILE A 80 16.08 -14.95 12.45
N TYR A 81 15.42 -15.25 13.57
CA TYR A 81 15.95 -16.13 14.59
C TYR A 81 14.89 -17.14 15.02
N HIS A 82 15.26 -18.40 15.02
CA HIS A 82 14.44 -19.52 15.48
C HIS A 82 15.00 -20.06 16.81
N PRO A 83 14.70 -19.43 17.97
CA PRO A 83 15.16 -19.95 19.26
C PRO A 83 14.61 -21.36 19.55
N LEU A 84 13.36 -21.60 19.14
CA LEU A 84 12.64 -22.86 19.23
C LEU A 84 12.05 -23.19 17.84
N GLU A 85 11.73 -24.45 17.60
CA GLU A 85 11.02 -24.87 16.38
C GLU A 85 9.63 -24.23 16.26
N THR A 86 9.02 -23.91 17.41
CA THR A 86 7.70 -23.28 17.51
C THR A 86 7.73 -21.76 17.50
N LEU A 87 8.91 -21.13 17.57
CA LEU A 87 9.04 -19.67 17.67
C LEU A 87 9.96 -19.12 16.59
N LYS A 88 9.41 -18.26 15.73
CA LYS A 88 10.16 -17.46 14.75
C LYS A 88 10.12 -15.99 15.15
N LEU A 89 11.28 -15.40 15.36
CA LEU A 89 11.45 -13.97 15.58
C LEU A 89 11.99 -13.34 14.31
N THR A 90 11.40 -12.23 13.89
CA THR A 90 11.87 -11.45 12.73
C THR A 90 12.09 -10.02 13.16
N GLY A 91 13.31 -9.51 12.95
CA GLY A 91 13.68 -8.11 13.12
C GLY A 91 13.89 -7.46 11.76
N ARG A 92 13.54 -6.17 11.63
CA ARG A 92 13.80 -5.36 10.43
C ARG A 92 14.31 -4.00 10.85
N ALA A 93 15.27 -3.47 10.08
CA ALA A 93 15.74 -2.10 10.20
C ALA A 93 15.99 -1.53 8.80
N GLY A 94 15.69 -0.26 8.62
CA GLY A 94 15.91 0.44 7.37
C GLY A 94 16.32 1.89 7.63
N TYR A 95 17.22 2.38 6.81
CA TYR A 95 17.59 3.77 6.75
C TYR A 95 17.60 4.23 5.30
N TYR A 96 16.97 5.35 5.04
CA TYR A 96 16.95 6.02 3.75
C TYR A 96 17.41 7.45 3.94
N PHE A 97 18.34 7.89 3.11
CA PHE A 97 18.76 9.28 3.02
C PHE A 97 18.81 9.71 1.57
N ARG A 98 18.20 10.83 1.26
CA ARG A 98 18.29 11.48 -0.04
C ARG A 98 18.61 12.96 0.16
N GLU A 99 19.61 13.45 -0.55
CA GLU A 99 19.88 14.87 -0.71
C GLU A 99 19.69 15.22 -2.18
N ARG A 100 18.89 16.25 -2.46
CA ARG A 100 18.58 16.73 -3.81
C ARG A 100 18.94 18.21 -3.90
N ASN A 101 19.72 18.57 -4.89
CA ASN A 101 20.08 19.95 -5.17
C ASN A 101 18.85 20.79 -5.55
N LYS A 102 18.87 22.07 -5.20
CA LYS A 102 17.88 23.08 -5.56
C LYS A 102 18.59 24.35 -6.06
N PRO A 103 17.90 25.28 -6.72
CA PRO A 103 18.46 26.60 -7.01
C PRO A 103 18.88 27.31 -5.73
N GLY A 104 19.95 28.12 -5.79
CA GLY A 104 20.35 29.03 -4.71
C GLY A 104 21.07 28.38 -3.54
N ASP A 105 21.95 27.40 -3.79
CA ASP A 105 22.79 26.73 -2.78
C ASP A 105 22.00 26.10 -1.63
N THR A 106 20.78 25.67 -1.92
CA THR A 106 19.91 24.93 -1.01
C THR A 106 19.72 23.49 -1.48
N GLN A 107 19.36 22.60 -0.56
CA GLN A 107 19.14 21.19 -0.84
C GLN A 107 17.92 20.68 -0.06
N ASP A 108 17.06 19.91 -0.72
CA ASP A 108 16.07 19.09 -0.02
C ASP A 108 16.77 17.86 0.55
N ARG A 109 16.63 17.60 1.84
CA ARG A 109 17.06 16.39 2.51
C ARG A 109 15.85 15.57 2.97
N TYR A 110 15.89 14.31 2.65
CA TYR A 110 14.87 13.35 3.05
C TYR A 110 15.54 12.26 3.88
N ARG A 111 14.96 11.94 5.03
CA ARG A 111 15.43 10.88 5.92
C ARG A 111 14.28 9.95 6.24
N GLY A 112 14.50 8.67 6.05
CA GLY A 112 13.56 7.63 6.45
C GLY A 112 14.23 6.69 7.44
N PHE A 113 13.54 6.41 8.54
CA PHE A 113 13.91 5.37 9.50
C PHE A 113 12.74 4.41 9.57
N SER A 114 13.00 3.15 9.35
CA SER A 114 11.99 2.11 9.49
C SER A 114 12.53 0.97 10.34
N GLY A 115 11.66 0.33 11.09
CA GLY A 115 12.05 -0.80 11.91
C GLY A 115 10.85 -1.61 12.35
N GLY A 116 11.11 -2.77 12.91
CA GLY A 116 10.05 -3.58 13.46
C GLY A 116 10.53 -4.93 13.95
N MET A 117 9.74 -5.49 14.83
CA MET A 117 9.93 -6.84 15.36
C MET A 117 8.62 -7.61 15.22
N LYS A 118 8.73 -8.88 14.87
CA LYS A 118 7.59 -9.79 14.76
C LYS A 118 7.94 -11.13 15.37
N ALA A 119 7.05 -11.64 16.21
CA ALA A 119 7.11 -12.97 16.79
C ALA A 119 5.96 -13.81 16.23
N ASN A 120 6.28 -14.96 15.65
CA ASN A 120 5.31 -15.98 15.25
C ASN A 120 5.49 -17.19 16.17
N TYR A 121 4.48 -17.51 16.95
CA TYR A 121 4.47 -18.65 17.85
C TYR A 121 3.44 -19.69 17.42
N THR A 122 3.89 -20.91 17.16
CA THR A 122 3.06 -22.05 16.79
C THR A 122 2.81 -22.90 18.02
N PHE A 123 1.60 -22.86 18.59
CA PHE A 123 1.23 -23.67 19.75
C PHE A 123 1.17 -25.16 19.38
N ASN A 124 0.58 -25.43 18.21
CA ASN A 124 0.46 -26.76 17.60
C ASN A 124 0.10 -26.59 16.12
N ILE A 125 -0.10 -27.69 15.38
CA ILE A 125 -0.44 -27.69 13.95
C ILE A 125 -1.76 -26.98 13.62
N MET A 126 -2.62 -26.71 14.60
CA MET A 126 -3.93 -26.09 14.42
C MET A 126 -3.94 -24.62 14.85
N SER A 127 -2.95 -24.14 15.61
CA SER A 127 -3.00 -22.80 16.17
C SER A 127 -1.68 -22.08 16.17
N ASN A 128 -1.70 -20.82 15.75
CA ASN A 128 -0.55 -19.93 15.77
C ASN A 128 -0.97 -18.50 16.18
N LEU A 129 -0.01 -17.79 16.76
CA LEU A 129 -0.11 -16.40 17.14
C LEU A 129 1.02 -15.60 16.49
N GLU A 130 0.67 -14.53 15.84
CA GLU A 130 1.60 -13.52 15.38
C GLU A 130 1.40 -12.24 16.20
N VAL A 131 2.48 -11.68 16.72
CA VAL A 131 2.49 -10.36 17.35
C VAL A 131 3.62 -9.55 16.72
N GLY A 132 3.33 -8.33 16.36
CA GLY A 132 4.30 -7.46 15.72
C GLY A 132 4.21 -6.02 16.16
N TYR A 133 5.35 -5.34 16.04
CA TYR A 133 5.50 -3.91 16.17
C TYR A 133 6.27 -3.39 14.98
N THR A 134 5.81 -2.29 14.39
CA THR A 134 6.52 -1.55 13.35
C THR A 134 6.62 -0.08 13.67
N PHE A 135 7.73 0.50 13.28
CA PHE A 135 8.04 1.92 13.36
C PHE A 135 8.43 2.42 11.98
N ASP A 136 7.89 3.56 11.59
CA ASP A 136 8.28 4.27 10.38
C ASP A 136 8.35 5.77 10.67
N GLN A 137 9.43 6.41 10.25
CA GLN A 137 9.61 7.85 10.32
C GLN A 137 10.13 8.36 8.99
N TYR A 138 9.50 9.42 8.49
CA TYR A 138 9.92 10.11 7.29
C TYR A 138 9.98 11.60 7.55
N ASP A 139 11.20 12.16 7.43
CA ASP A 139 11.49 13.57 7.62
C ASP A 139 11.89 14.21 6.30
N LYS A 140 11.44 15.43 6.07
CA LYS A 140 11.97 16.32 5.05
C LYS A 140 12.51 17.57 5.72
N SER A 141 13.66 18.07 5.21
CA SER A 141 14.25 19.32 5.65
C SER A 141 14.82 20.11 4.48
N ASP A 142 14.86 21.41 4.64
CA ASP A 142 15.54 22.34 3.75
C ASP A 142 16.93 22.65 4.34
N TYR A 143 17.97 22.27 3.61
CA TYR A 143 19.35 22.49 4.02
C TYR A 143 19.94 23.68 3.26
N GLN A 144 20.38 24.68 4.02
CA GLN A 144 21.05 25.88 3.50
C GLN A 144 22.57 25.69 3.62
N SER A 145 23.23 25.39 2.51
CA SER A 145 24.67 25.06 2.48
C SER A 145 25.54 26.16 3.03
N LEU A 146 25.23 27.43 2.72
CA LEU A 146 25.98 28.59 3.15
C LEU A 146 26.02 28.75 4.68
N TYR A 147 24.88 28.53 5.33
CA TYR A 147 24.74 28.69 6.78
C TYR A 147 24.88 27.38 7.54
N LYS A 148 25.03 26.25 6.84
CA LYS A 148 25.02 24.88 7.41
C LYS A 148 23.79 24.62 8.29
N ASN A 149 22.65 25.21 7.93
CA ASN A 149 21.41 25.12 8.67
C ASN A 149 20.49 24.08 8.02
N ASP A 150 19.98 23.18 8.82
CA ASP A 150 19.10 22.07 8.38
C ASP A 150 17.75 22.22 9.09
N VAL A 151 16.77 22.82 8.41
CA VAL A 151 15.45 23.12 8.97
C VAL A 151 14.47 22.03 8.56
N ARG A 152 14.00 21.25 9.53
CA ARG A 152 12.97 20.24 9.30
C ARG A 152 11.62 20.93 9.11
N ASP A 153 11.01 20.71 7.98
CA ASP A 153 9.74 21.30 7.57
C ASP A 153 8.60 20.28 7.46
N TYR A 154 8.93 18.98 7.54
CA TYR A 154 7.97 17.88 7.51
C TYR A 154 8.49 16.69 8.32
N SER A 155 7.63 16.09 9.12
CA SER A 155 7.90 14.83 9.85
C SER A 155 6.63 14.02 9.97
N ASN A 156 6.65 12.77 9.50
CA ASN A 156 5.60 11.78 9.73
C ASN A 156 6.19 10.63 10.51
N VAL A 157 5.60 10.30 11.66
CA VAL A 157 6.07 9.22 12.54
C VAL A 157 4.92 8.28 12.84
N GLN A 158 5.10 7.01 12.52
CA GLN A 158 4.10 5.98 12.72
C GLN A 158 4.60 4.87 13.63
N HIS A 159 3.77 4.46 14.56
CA HIS A 159 3.96 3.28 15.40
C HIS A 159 2.75 2.37 15.25
N ASN A 160 2.96 1.15 14.83
CA ASN A 160 1.91 0.15 14.70
C ASN A 160 2.21 -1.07 15.57
N VAL A 161 1.23 -1.53 16.30
CA VAL A 161 1.23 -2.81 17.04
C VAL A 161 0.10 -3.65 16.50
N HIS A 162 0.38 -4.91 16.17
CA HIS A 162 -0.65 -5.84 15.71
C HIS A 162 -0.54 -7.19 16.40
N ALA A 163 -1.67 -7.88 16.52
CA ALA A 163 -1.77 -9.25 16.96
C ALA A 163 -2.74 -10.01 16.07
N LEU A 164 -2.37 -11.23 15.68
CA LEU A 164 -3.18 -12.10 14.83
C LEU A 164 -3.13 -13.53 15.37
N TYR A 165 -4.28 -14.11 15.64
CA TYR A 165 -4.41 -15.49 16.07
C TYR A 165 -5.22 -16.30 15.07
N ASN A 166 -4.70 -17.45 14.66
CA ASN A 166 -5.38 -18.39 13.79
C ASN A 166 -5.61 -19.71 14.52
N TYR A 167 -6.81 -20.26 14.36
CA TYR A 167 -7.17 -21.58 14.85
C TYR A 167 -7.92 -22.38 13.78
N THR A 168 -7.42 -23.58 13.47
CA THR A 168 -8.02 -24.47 12.47
C THR A 168 -8.76 -25.61 13.16
N PHE A 169 -10.08 -25.62 13.04
CA PHE A 169 -10.96 -26.66 13.57
C PHE A 169 -10.97 -27.88 12.64
N ASN A 170 -10.77 -29.07 13.17
CA ASN A 170 -10.82 -30.33 12.43
C ASN A 170 -9.98 -30.36 11.14
N GLY A 171 -8.93 -29.53 11.06
CA GLY A 171 -8.08 -29.41 9.89
C GLY A 171 -8.77 -28.82 8.64
N LYS A 172 -9.97 -28.22 8.79
CA LYS A 172 -10.80 -27.74 7.65
C LYS A 172 -11.31 -26.32 7.79
N HIS A 173 -11.71 -25.91 8.99
CA HIS A 173 -12.33 -24.61 9.22
C HIS A 173 -11.36 -23.71 9.97
N THR A 174 -11.17 -22.48 9.53
CA THR A 174 -10.21 -21.59 10.17
C THR A 174 -10.90 -20.37 10.74
N LEU A 175 -10.68 -20.11 12.03
CA LEU A 175 -10.99 -18.85 12.68
C LEU A 175 -9.72 -18.01 12.73
N THR A 176 -9.80 -16.79 12.21
CA THR A 176 -8.75 -15.77 12.32
C THR A 176 -9.33 -14.60 13.12
N VAL A 177 -8.65 -14.20 14.19
CA VAL A 177 -8.96 -13.00 14.95
C VAL A 177 -7.73 -12.13 15.07
N GLY A 178 -7.92 -10.83 14.99
CA GLY A 178 -6.80 -9.90 15.07
C GLY A 178 -7.21 -8.55 15.62
N ALA A 179 -6.20 -7.79 16.01
CA ALA A 179 -6.33 -6.41 16.46
C ALA A 179 -5.08 -5.62 16.06
N ASP A 180 -5.28 -4.36 15.67
CA ASP A 180 -4.23 -3.43 15.32
C ASP A 180 -4.40 -2.12 16.10
N TYR A 181 -3.28 -1.47 16.42
CA TYR A 181 -3.23 -0.13 16.95
C TYR A 181 -2.16 0.67 16.22
N LEU A 182 -2.55 1.80 15.66
CA LEU A 182 -1.68 2.74 14.96
C LEU A 182 -1.71 4.10 15.65
N ARG A 183 -0.52 4.63 15.98
CA ARG A 183 -0.31 6.05 16.29
C ARG A 183 0.36 6.69 15.08
N ASP A 184 -0.32 7.67 14.48
CA ASP A 184 0.17 8.46 13.34
C ASP A 184 0.37 9.91 13.77
N TYR A 185 1.62 10.38 13.77
CA TYR A 185 2.02 11.75 14.05
C TYR A 185 2.46 12.44 12.77
N LEU A 186 1.98 13.65 12.55
CA LEU A 186 2.32 14.46 11.40
C LEU A 186 2.60 15.91 11.80
N MET A 187 3.80 16.39 11.46
CA MET A 187 4.20 17.79 11.51
C MET A 187 4.48 18.26 10.08
N SER A 188 3.95 19.42 9.71
CA SER A 188 4.17 20.00 8.39
C SER A 188 4.11 21.53 8.45
N TYR A 189 5.06 22.19 7.75
CA TYR A 189 5.01 23.62 7.53
C TYR A 189 3.76 24.10 6.75
N GLN A 190 3.03 23.15 6.16
CA GLN A 190 1.78 23.41 5.40
C GLN A 190 0.54 23.44 6.29
N PHE A 191 0.67 23.22 7.59
CA PHE A 191 -0.44 23.36 8.53
C PHE A 191 -0.65 24.85 8.84
N THR A 192 -1.90 25.31 8.71
CA THR A 192 -2.26 26.72 8.93
C THR A 192 -2.18 27.15 10.39
N ASP A 193 -2.33 26.22 11.31
CA ASP A 193 -2.26 26.44 12.74
C ASP A 193 -0.84 26.31 13.31
N ASN A 194 0.16 26.00 12.43
CA ASN A 194 1.55 25.73 12.81
C ASN A 194 1.68 24.65 13.89
N ALA A 195 0.67 23.80 14.03
CA ALA A 195 0.63 22.71 14.99
C ALA A 195 1.10 21.41 14.35
N ASP A 196 1.35 20.44 15.19
CA ASP A 196 1.48 19.04 14.82
C ASP A 196 0.18 18.31 15.18
N HIS A 197 -0.13 17.27 14.43
CA HIS A 197 -1.34 16.47 14.63
C HIS A 197 -0.98 15.02 14.91
N THR A 198 -1.75 14.41 15.80
CA THR A 198 -1.60 12.98 16.13
C THR A 198 -2.96 12.30 16.04
N MET A 199 -3.03 11.23 15.26
CA MET A 199 -4.22 10.39 15.17
C MET A 199 -3.92 9.00 15.74
N HIS A 200 -4.83 8.47 16.53
CA HIS A 200 -4.82 7.10 17.04
C HIS A 200 -5.91 6.30 16.33
N THR A 201 -5.53 5.17 15.78
CA THR A 201 -6.47 4.22 15.19
C THR A 201 -6.37 2.92 15.94
N ALA A 202 -7.50 2.35 16.32
CA ALA A 202 -7.58 1.03 16.92
C ALA A 202 -8.63 0.22 16.19
N ASP A 203 -8.32 -1.03 15.89
CA ASP A 203 -9.26 -1.92 15.25
C ASP A 203 -9.17 -3.35 15.79
N ALA A 204 -10.26 -4.08 15.63
CA ALA A 204 -10.32 -5.50 15.89
C ALA A 204 -11.19 -6.19 14.84
N PHE A 205 -10.80 -7.39 14.45
CA PHE A 205 -11.55 -8.15 13.45
C PHE A 205 -11.59 -9.64 13.78
N GLY A 206 -12.61 -10.29 13.23
CA GLY A 206 -12.73 -11.74 13.21
C GLY A 206 -13.21 -12.23 11.86
N GLN A 207 -12.66 -13.33 11.39
CA GLN A 207 -13.03 -13.99 10.15
C GLN A 207 -13.13 -15.49 10.36
N PHE A 208 -14.19 -16.11 9.83
CA PHE A 208 -14.36 -17.55 9.84
C PHE A 208 -14.41 -18.08 8.41
N ASP A 209 -13.47 -18.97 8.09
CA ASP A 209 -13.40 -19.71 6.84
C ASP A 209 -14.03 -21.10 7.05
N TRP A 210 -15.24 -21.26 6.55
CA TRP A 210 -16.05 -22.46 6.70
C TRP A 210 -16.03 -23.30 5.43
N ASN A 211 -15.51 -24.52 5.54
CA ASN A 211 -15.39 -25.50 4.46
C ASN A 211 -16.27 -26.72 4.73
N PRO A 212 -17.63 -26.61 4.62
CA PRO A 212 -18.53 -27.74 4.99
C PRO A 212 -18.37 -28.94 4.05
N THR A 213 -18.01 -28.71 2.80
CA THR A 213 -17.73 -29.74 1.80
C THR A 213 -16.50 -29.39 0.99
N GLU A 214 -15.94 -30.34 0.22
CA GLU A 214 -14.85 -30.09 -0.72
C GLU A 214 -15.23 -29.11 -1.85
N ARG A 215 -16.52 -28.90 -2.05
CA ARG A 215 -17.06 -28.04 -3.14
C ARG A 215 -17.49 -26.67 -2.65
N LEU A 216 -17.82 -26.52 -1.37
CA LEU A 216 -18.36 -25.28 -0.83
C LEU A 216 -17.38 -24.70 0.19
N ASN A 217 -16.98 -23.46 -0.03
CA ASN A 217 -16.25 -22.62 0.91
C ASN A 217 -17.07 -21.36 1.17
N VAL A 218 -17.21 -20.96 2.43
CA VAL A 218 -17.87 -19.72 2.86
C VAL A 218 -16.94 -18.99 3.82
N ILE A 219 -16.68 -17.72 3.55
CA ILE A 219 -15.89 -16.85 4.41
C ILE A 219 -16.80 -15.74 4.92
N ALA A 220 -16.90 -15.59 6.23
CA ALA A 220 -17.62 -14.49 6.88
C ALA A 220 -16.66 -13.74 7.81
N GLY A 221 -16.66 -12.43 7.73
CA GLY A 221 -15.78 -11.58 8.55
C GLY A 221 -16.47 -10.31 9.00
N LEU A 222 -15.98 -9.77 10.09
CA LEU A 222 -16.43 -8.51 10.67
C LEU A 222 -15.23 -7.77 11.22
N ARG A 223 -15.10 -6.47 10.93
CA ARG A 223 -14.06 -5.59 11.46
C ARG A 223 -14.70 -4.36 12.07
N PHE A 224 -14.21 -3.96 13.22
CA PHE A 224 -14.54 -2.71 13.90
C PHE A 224 -13.32 -1.80 13.92
N ASP A 225 -13.49 -0.54 13.51
CA ASP A 225 -12.47 0.49 13.46
C ASP A 225 -12.87 1.69 14.31
N TYR A 226 -11.89 2.28 15.02
CA TYR A 226 -12.01 3.52 15.76
C TYR A 226 -10.88 4.49 15.42
N PHE A 227 -11.23 5.75 15.13
CA PHE A 227 -10.31 6.84 14.81
C PHE A 227 -10.50 7.99 15.81
N SER A 228 -9.43 8.37 16.53
CA SER A 228 -9.52 9.32 17.63
C SER A 228 -9.80 10.76 17.19
N ASP A 229 -9.16 11.20 16.11
CA ASP A 229 -9.20 12.60 15.67
C ASP A 229 -10.58 13.00 15.14
N SER A 230 -11.16 12.16 14.29
CA SER A 230 -12.52 12.33 13.75
C SER A 230 -13.61 11.74 14.64
N ASN A 231 -13.26 11.08 15.75
CA ASN A 231 -14.15 10.30 16.64
C ASN A 231 -15.08 9.34 15.87
N VAL A 232 -14.57 8.79 14.78
CA VAL A 232 -15.33 7.91 13.90
C VAL A 232 -15.23 6.46 14.38
N ARG A 233 -16.38 5.77 14.37
CA ARG A 233 -16.49 4.33 14.63
C ARG A 233 -17.14 3.69 13.43
N HIS A 234 -16.57 2.62 12.95
CA HIS A 234 -17.11 1.93 11.78
C HIS A 234 -17.08 0.43 11.94
N LEU A 235 -18.12 -0.24 11.38
CA LEU A 235 -18.23 -1.69 11.34
C LEU A 235 -18.30 -2.15 9.88
N SER A 236 -17.33 -2.99 9.46
CA SER A 236 -17.17 -3.45 8.09
C SER A 236 -17.43 -4.96 8.01
N PRO A 237 -18.60 -5.41 7.56
CA PRO A 237 -18.86 -6.81 7.29
C PRO A 237 -18.27 -7.25 5.95
N HIS A 238 -17.89 -8.53 5.88
CA HIS A 238 -17.48 -9.23 4.66
C HIS A 238 -18.11 -10.61 4.60
N LEU A 239 -18.62 -10.98 3.42
CA LEU A 239 -19.14 -12.33 3.14
C LEU A 239 -18.67 -12.76 1.75
N GLY A 240 -18.03 -13.93 1.67
CA GLY A 240 -17.62 -14.56 0.43
C GLY A 240 -18.11 -16.01 0.37
N MET A 241 -18.47 -16.46 -0.82
CA MET A 241 -18.85 -17.85 -1.06
C MET A 241 -18.22 -18.34 -2.36
N MET A 242 -17.69 -19.53 -2.35
CA MET A 242 -17.19 -20.23 -3.54
C MET A 242 -17.83 -21.62 -3.64
N TYR A 243 -18.30 -21.97 -4.83
CA TYR A 243 -18.84 -23.29 -5.13
C TYR A 243 -18.16 -23.89 -6.37
N LYS A 244 -17.67 -25.12 -6.24
CA LYS A 244 -16.97 -25.85 -7.30
C LYS A 244 -17.89 -26.86 -7.98
N ILE A 245 -18.00 -26.80 -9.31
CA ILE A 245 -18.77 -27.72 -10.16
C ILE A 245 -17.83 -28.28 -11.23
N GLY A 246 -17.27 -29.45 -10.98
CA GLY A 246 -16.27 -30.02 -11.87
C GLY A 246 -15.06 -29.11 -12.08
N ASN A 247 -14.84 -28.66 -13.30
CA ASN A 247 -13.76 -27.74 -13.67
C ASN A 247 -14.15 -26.24 -13.52
N CYS A 248 -15.35 -25.95 -13.06
CA CYS A 248 -15.87 -24.60 -12.89
C CYS A 248 -15.88 -24.21 -11.41
N SER A 249 -15.46 -22.98 -11.10
CA SER A 249 -15.60 -22.35 -9.78
C SER A 249 -16.44 -21.09 -9.90
N LEU A 250 -17.54 -21.06 -9.17
CA LEU A 250 -18.40 -19.89 -9.03
C LEU A 250 -18.09 -19.20 -7.71
N ARG A 251 -17.94 -17.87 -7.73
CA ARG A 251 -17.72 -17.08 -6.52
C ARG A 251 -18.68 -15.91 -6.47
N GLY A 252 -19.15 -15.58 -5.27
CA GLY A 252 -19.88 -14.37 -4.97
C GLY A 252 -19.31 -13.73 -3.73
N SER A 253 -19.20 -12.42 -3.68
CA SER A 253 -18.75 -11.72 -2.48
C SER A 253 -19.47 -10.39 -2.28
N TYR A 254 -19.63 -10.03 -1.02
CA TYR A 254 -20.01 -8.72 -0.54
C TYR A 254 -18.99 -8.25 0.48
N SER A 255 -18.58 -7.00 0.39
CA SER A 255 -17.76 -6.36 1.41
C SER A 255 -18.11 -4.89 1.56
N GLN A 256 -18.12 -4.42 2.80
CA GLN A 256 -18.19 -3.01 3.11
C GLN A 256 -16.77 -2.47 3.29
N GLY A 257 -16.45 -1.39 2.56
CA GLY A 257 -15.20 -0.64 2.69
C GLY A 257 -15.43 0.65 3.47
N PHE A 258 -14.35 1.16 4.07
CA PHE A 258 -14.37 2.38 4.86
C PHE A 258 -13.02 3.09 4.73
N ARG A 259 -13.04 4.42 4.70
CA ARG A 259 -11.84 5.26 4.74
C ARG A 259 -12.09 6.51 5.59
N SER A 260 -11.32 6.69 6.67
CA SER A 260 -11.29 7.95 7.42
C SER A 260 -10.51 9.01 6.64
N PRO A 261 -10.85 10.31 6.78
CA PRO A 261 -10.01 11.38 6.29
C PRO A 261 -8.61 11.29 6.89
N THR A 262 -7.61 11.63 6.11
CA THR A 262 -6.21 11.70 6.58
C THR A 262 -5.93 13.06 7.22
N LEU A 263 -4.92 13.15 8.08
CA LEU A 263 -4.46 14.42 8.66
C LEU A 263 -4.12 15.46 7.58
N LYS A 264 -3.61 15.02 6.43
CA LYS A 264 -3.34 15.91 5.29
C LYS A 264 -4.62 16.50 4.69
N GLU A 265 -5.62 15.66 4.46
CA GLU A 265 -6.91 16.10 3.89
C GLU A 265 -7.67 17.03 4.82
N MET A 266 -7.46 16.90 6.13
CA MET A 266 -8.12 17.74 7.12
C MET A 266 -7.40 19.08 7.37
N TYR A 267 -6.08 19.09 7.44
CA TYR A 267 -5.37 20.24 8.03
C TYR A 267 -4.37 20.92 7.09
N MET A 268 -3.93 20.31 5.97
CA MET A 268 -2.91 20.91 5.12
C MET A 268 -3.48 21.97 4.16
N VAL A 269 -2.75 23.07 4.01
CA VAL A 269 -2.90 24.02 2.91
C VAL A 269 -1.69 23.92 2.00
N PHE A 270 -1.90 23.45 0.80
CA PHE A 270 -0.85 23.13 -0.14
C PHE A 270 -0.85 24.10 -1.33
N ASN A 271 0.30 24.76 -1.55
CA ASN A 271 0.53 25.57 -2.74
C ASN A 271 1.14 24.70 -3.85
N MET A 272 0.37 24.38 -4.86
CA MET A 272 0.81 23.58 -6.00
C MET A 272 1.58 24.46 -6.99
N ALA A 273 2.87 24.69 -6.70
CA ALA A 273 3.81 25.43 -7.55
C ALA A 273 3.31 26.81 -8.01
N ASN A 274 2.59 27.55 -7.17
CA ASN A 274 1.93 28.82 -7.46
C ASN A 274 0.86 28.76 -8.57
N MET A 275 0.48 27.58 -9.03
CA MET A 275 -0.60 27.42 -10.00
C MET A 275 -1.97 27.35 -9.30
N MET A 276 -2.05 26.71 -8.15
CA MET A 276 -3.31 26.49 -7.45
C MET A 276 -3.06 26.21 -5.97
N MET A 277 -3.97 26.69 -5.12
CA MET A 277 -4.03 26.33 -3.71
C MET A 277 -4.95 25.14 -3.49
N ILE A 278 -4.59 24.24 -2.58
CA ILE A 278 -5.43 23.14 -2.14
C ILE A 278 -5.60 23.27 -0.63
N TYR A 279 -6.84 23.34 -0.18
CA TYR A 279 -7.21 23.55 1.23
C TYR A 279 -7.73 22.26 1.85
N GLY A 280 -7.22 21.92 3.03
CA GLY A 280 -7.77 20.88 3.88
C GLY A 280 -9.14 21.29 4.46
N ASN A 281 -9.88 20.30 4.96
CA ASN A 281 -11.19 20.53 5.56
C ASN A 281 -11.36 19.62 6.79
N PRO A 282 -11.37 20.17 8.02
CA PRO A 282 -11.56 19.39 9.25
C PRO A 282 -12.96 18.74 9.37
N ASP A 283 -13.96 19.26 8.63
CA ASP A 283 -15.34 18.76 8.68
C ASP A 283 -15.60 17.55 7.76
N LEU A 284 -14.55 16.98 7.18
CA LEU A 284 -14.67 15.81 6.31
C LEU A 284 -15.28 14.60 7.05
N LYS A 285 -16.26 13.99 6.40
CA LYS A 285 -16.86 12.73 6.83
C LYS A 285 -16.11 11.56 6.19
N SER A 286 -16.16 10.42 6.85
CA SER A 286 -15.59 9.19 6.34
C SER A 286 -16.29 8.72 5.06
N GLU A 287 -15.49 8.21 4.15
CA GLU A 287 -15.96 7.55 2.92
C GLU A 287 -16.33 6.11 3.23
N THR A 288 -17.46 5.64 2.73
CA THR A 288 -17.92 4.25 2.84
C THR A 288 -18.23 3.66 1.47
N SER A 289 -18.02 2.38 1.31
CA SER A 289 -18.34 1.69 0.05
C SER A 289 -18.98 0.34 0.29
N HIS A 290 -19.88 -0.07 -0.62
CA HIS A 290 -20.45 -1.40 -0.68
C HIS A 290 -20.01 -2.06 -1.99
N ASN A 291 -19.27 -3.15 -1.88
CA ASN A 291 -18.71 -3.86 -3.02
C ASN A 291 -19.42 -5.20 -3.18
N PHE A 292 -19.96 -5.44 -4.36
CA PHE A 292 -20.57 -6.71 -4.76
C PHE A 292 -19.76 -7.26 -5.92
N SER A 293 -19.43 -8.55 -5.90
CA SER A 293 -18.82 -9.21 -7.05
C SER A 293 -19.34 -10.62 -7.24
N VAL A 294 -19.42 -11.02 -8.51
CA VAL A 294 -19.71 -12.40 -8.92
C VAL A 294 -18.71 -12.81 -9.99
N SER A 295 -18.12 -13.98 -9.84
CA SER A 295 -17.16 -14.49 -10.82
C SER A 295 -17.40 -15.96 -11.14
N ALA A 296 -17.10 -16.32 -12.38
CA ALA A 296 -17.03 -17.68 -12.85
C ALA A 296 -15.64 -17.95 -13.46
N GLU A 297 -15.03 -19.03 -13.06
CA GLU A 297 -13.73 -19.48 -13.57
C GLU A 297 -13.84 -20.93 -14.03
N TYR A 298 -13.37 -21.21 -15.24
CA TYR A 298 -13.29 -22.55 -15.79
C TYR A 298 -11.85 -22.89 -16.11
N THR A 299 -11.32 -23.94 -15.49
CA THR A 299 -9.95 -24.42 -15.71
C THR A 299 -9.97 -25.87 -16.15
N LYS A 300 -9.50 -26.15 -17.36
CA LYS A 300 -9.34 -27.52 -17.86
C LYS A 300 -8.04 -27.66 -18.65
N ASN A 301 -7.23 -28.62 -18.23
CA ASN A 301 -5.91 -28.88 -18.82
C ASN A 301 -5.04 -27.60 -18.85
N ARG A 302 -4.83 -27.06 -20.06
CA ARG A 302 -3.99 -25.87 -20.32
C ARG A 302 -4.77 -24.57 -20.41
N TYR A 303 -6.09 -24.62 -20.38
CA TYR A 303 -6.96 -23.46 -20.61
C TYR A 303 -7.53 -22.96 -19.27
N ASN A 304 -7.48 -21.65 -19.09
CA ASN A 304 -8.18 -20.96 -18.01
C ASN A 304 -9.01 -19.83 -18.61
N PHE A 305 -10.27 -19.79 -18.25
CA PHE A 305 -11.22 -18.73 -18.62
C PHE A 305 -11.81 -18.19 -17.32
N SER A 306 -11.78 -16.88 -17.15
CA SER A 306 -12.44 -16.23 -16.00
C SER A 306 -13.21 -15.00 -16.42
N VAL A 307 -14.34 -14.80 -15.80
CA VAL A 307 -15.15 -13.59 -15.94
C VAL A 307 -15.60 -13.15 -14.55
N THR A 308 -15.46 -11.85 -14.28
CA THR A 308 -15.90 -11.23 -13.01
C THR A 308 -16.72 -10.00 -13.33
N GLY A 309 -17.93 -9.94 -12.82
CA GLY A 309 -18.73 -8.72 -12.78
C GLY A 309 -18.70 -8.13 -11.38
N TYR A 310 -18.61 -6.81 -11.25
CA TYR A 310 -18.63 -6.14 -9.96
C TYR A 310 -19.43 -4.85 -10.00
N TYR A 311 -19.95 -4.47 -8.84
CA TYR A 311 -20.64 -3.21 -8.59
C TYR A 311 -20.16 -2.62 -7.27
N ASN A 312 -19.76 -1.35 -7.28
CA ASN A 312 -19.23 -0.64 -6.13
C ASN A 312 -20.01 0.68 -5.94
N LEU A 313 -20.65 0.78 -4.78
CA LEU A 313 -21.37 1.97 -4.31
C LEU A 313 -20.46 2.73 -3.35
N VAL A 314 -20.10 3.98 -3.67
CA VAL A 314 -19.28 4.83 -2.79
C VAL A 314 -20.11 6.01 -2.29
N HIS A 315 -20.13 6.22 -0.98
CA HIS A 315 -20.79 7.32 -0.31
C HIS A 315 -19.77 8.23 0.36
N ASN A 316 -20.08 9.54 0.42
CA ASN A 316 -19.22 10.56 1.05
C ASN A 316 -17.78 10.53 0.50
N ARG A 317 -17.61 10.32 -0.80
CA ARG A 317 -16.27 10.28 -1.41
C ARG A 317 -15.51 11.55 -1.09
N ILE A 318 -14.32 11.41 -0.52
CA ILE A 318 -13.42 12.53 -0.25
C ILE A 318 -12.69 12.91 -1.54
N ASN A 319 -12.89 14.12 -1.98
CA ASN A 319 -12.33 14.65 -3.22
C ASN A 319 -12.08 16.16 -3.08
N THR A 320 -11.42 16.77 -4.07
CA THR A 320 -11.27 18.22 -4.13
C THR A 320 -12.25 18.81 -5.13
N VAL A 321 -12.85 19.93 -4.78
CA VAL A 321 -13.70 20.73 -5.68
C VAL A 321 -13.17 22.16 -5.72
N TYR A 322 -13.37 22.85 -6.85
CA TYR A 322 -12.99 24.26 -6.97
C TYR A 322 -13.91 25.14 -6.13
N SER A 323 -13.30 26.06 -5.37
CA SER A 323 -13.98 27.09 -4.57
C SER A 323 -13.51 28.49 -5.02
N GLU A 324 -14.43 29.45 -5.00
CA GLU A 324 -14.11 30.87 -5.25
C GLU A 324 -13.64 31.58 -3.98
N ASP A 325 -14.10 31.12 -2.80
CA ASP A 325 -13.71 31.65 -1.49
C ASP A 325 -13.56 30.49 -0.46
N PRO A 326 -12.33 30.16 -0.03
CA PRO A 326 -11.04 30.63 -0.58
C PRO A 326 -10.80 30.12 -2.01
N LYS A 327 -10.16 30.96 -2.84
CA LYS A 327 -9.89 30.62 -4.23
C LYS A 327 -8.90 29.47 -4.36
N GLY A 328 -9.36 28.34 -4.89
CA GLY A 328 -8.56 27.14 -5.06
C GLY A 328 -9.39 25.88 -5.05
N GLN A 329 -8.74 24.78 -4.76
CA GLN A 329 -9.39 23.48 -4.51
C GLN A 329 -9.59 23.29 -3.01
N ILE A 330 -10.75 22.83 -2.59
CA ILE A 330 -11.02 22.47 -1.20
C ILE A 330 -11.41 20.99 -1.11
N TYR A 331 -10.89 20.27 -0.12
CA TYR A 331 -11.34 18.92 0.17
C TYR A 331 -12.79 18.94 0.66
N THR A 332 -13.63 18.09 0.08
CA THR A 332 -15.04 17.95 0.45
C THR A 332 -15.51 16.51 0.24
N ASN A 333 -16.63 16.18 0.85
CA ASN A 333 -17.32 14.94 0.54
C ASN A 333 -18.28 15.16 -0.64
N THR A 334 -18.13 14.33 -1.68
CA THR A 334 -19.09 14.25 -2.79
C THR A 334 -20.08 13.11 -2.50
N ASP A 335 -21.35 13.31 -2.82
CA ASP A 335 -22.43 12.44 -2.28
C ASP A 335 -22.36 10.98 -2.69
N LYS A 336 -22.22 10.67 -3.96
CA LYS A 336 -22.21 9.29 -4.45
C LYS A 336 -21.39 9.13 -5.71
N MET A 337 -20.75 7.98 -5.81
CA MET A 337 -20.12 7.51 -7.04
C MET A 337 -20.32 6.01 -7.15
N ASP A 338 -21.04 5.58 -8.16
CA ASP A 338 -21.26 4.17 -8.42
C ASP A 338 -20.39 3.73 -9.60
N ILE A 339 -19.76 2.57 -9.45
CA ILE A 339 -18.91 1.98 -10.48
C ILE A 339 -19.36 0.55 -10.73
N ALA A 340 -19.64 0.21 -11.99
CA ALA A 340 -19.80 -1.16 -12.42
C ALA A 340 -18.69 -1.56 -13.39
N GLY A 341 -18.29 -2.83 -13.39
CA GLY A 341 -17.31 -3.31 -14.32
C GLY A 341 -17.39 -4.80 -14.59
N ILE A 342 -16.72 -5.18 -15.67
CA ILE A 342 -16.56 -6.58 -16.07
C ILE A 342 -15.09 -6.80 -16.43
N ASP A 343 -14.49 -7.81 -15.82
CA ASP A 343 -13.16 -8.30 -16.16
C ASP A 343 -13.27 -9.70 -16.75
N ALA A 344 -12.69 -9.90 -17.92
CA ALA A 344 -12.61 -11.20 -18.61
C ALA A 344 -11.17 -11.56 -18.92
N ASN A 345 -10.76 -12.79 -18.61
CA ASN A 345 -9.42 -13.28 -18.90
C ASN A 345 -9.48 -14.65 -19.56
N ILE A 346 -8.64 -14.82 -20.55
CA ILE A 346 -8.40 -16.10 -21.24
C ILE A 346 -6.90 -16.34 -21.24
N SER A 347 -6.46 -17.50 -20.80
CA SER A 347 -5.07 -17.89 -20.88
C SER A 347 -4.90 -19.36 -21.23
N ALA A 348 -3.81 -19.66 -21.94
CA ALA A 348 -3.37 -21.02 -22.15
C ALA A 348 -1.83 -21.10 -22.21
N LYS A 349 -1.30 -22.24 -21.76
CA LYS A 349 0.12 -22.53 -21.83
C LYS A 349 0.34 -23.93 -22.44
N TYR A 350 1.11 -23.98 -23.50
CA TYR A 350 1.38 -25.21 -24.25
C TYR A 350 2.71 -25.85 -23.83
N PRO A 351 2.87 -27.19 -23.97
CA PRO A 351 4.12 -27.87 -23.62
C PRO A 351 5.33 -27.42 -24.45
N CYS A 352 5.11 -26.89 -25.66
CA CYS A 352 6.17 -26.33 -26.49
C CYS A 352 6.75 -25.00 -26.04
N GLY A 353 6.27 -24.49 -24.89
CA GLY A 353 6.70 -23.21 -24.32
C GLY A 353 5.83 -22.02 -24.72
N LEU A 354 4.98 -22.16 -25.77
CA LEU A 354 4.07 -21.10 -26.18
C LEU A 354 2.99 -20.86 -25.10
N GLY A 355 2.87 -19.61 -24.66
CA GLY A 355 1.81 -19.13 -23.79
C GLY A 355 1.07 -17.96 -24.40
N TYR A 356 -0.22 -17.83 -24.13
CA TYR A 356 -0.96 -16.60 -24.44
C TYR A 356 -1.90 -16.21 -23.31
N ARG A 357 -2.10 -14.90 -23.17
CA ARG A 357 -3.06 -14.30 -22.26
C ARG A 357 -3.78 -13.16 -22.97
N LEU A 358 -5.10 -13.19 -22.91
CA LEU A 358 -5.96 -12.09 -23.34
C LEU A 358 -6.73 -11.62 -22.10
N SER A 359 -6.65 -10.34 -21.78
CA SER A 359 -7.40 -9.70 -20.71
C SER A 359 -8.23 -8.56 -21.29
N TYR A 360 -9.46 -8.45 -20.85
CA TYR A 360 -10.36 -7.36 -21.21
C TYR A 360 -11.06 -6.84 -19.97
N THR A 361 -11.05 -5.52 -19.79
CA THR A 361 -11.73 -4.82 -18.71
C THR A 361 -12.66 -3.77 -19.28
N TYR A 362 -13.89 -3.77 -18.81
CA TYR A 362 -14.86 -2.70 -19.03
C TYR A 362 -15.23 -2.07 -17.69
N ILE A 363 -15.21 -0.72 -17.62
CA ILE A 363 -15.58 0.06 -16.45
C ILE A 363 -16.59 1.12 -16.85
N HIS A 364 -17.66 1.23 -16.09
CA HIS A 364 -18.67 2.27 -16.21
C HIS A 364 -18.83 3.00 -14.87
N GLU A 365 -18.71 4.34 -14.92
CA GLU A 365 -18.96 5.23 -13.79
C GLU A 365 -20.34 5.86 -13.97
N PHE A 366 -21.23 5.65 -12.99
CA PHE A 366 -22.52 6.30 -12.96
C PHE A 366 -22.38 7.67 -12.30
N MET A 367 -22.68 8.71 -13.06
CA MET A 367 -22.62 10.10 -12.58
C MET A 367 -23.99 10.45 -12.00
N HIS A 368 -24.00 10.96 -10.79
CA HIS A 368 -25.20 11.53 -10.18
C HIS A 368 -25.26 13.04 -10.41
N ASP A 369 -26.47 13.62 -10.37
CA ASP A 369 -26.83 14.98 -10.82
C ASP A 369 -25.74 16.06 -10.65
N GLY A 370 -25.35 16.68 -11.79
CA GLY A 370 -24.46 17.84 -11.84
C GLY A 370 -22.97 17.56 -11.68
N GLN A 371 -22.56 16.31 -11.45
CA GLN A 371 -21.16 15.96 -11.29
C GLN A 371 -20.46 15.86 -12.66
N LYS A 372 -19.29 16.48 -12.78
CA LYS A 372 -18.40 16.25 -13.92
C LYS A 372 -17.65 14.95 -13.73
N LYS A 373 -17.42 14.22 -14.81
CA LYS A 373 -16.56 13.03 -14.82
C LYS A 373 -15.17 13.42 -14.29
N PHE A 374 -14.77 12.84 -13.15
CA PHE A 374 -13.55 13.23 -12.45
C PHE A 374 -12.28 12.56 -12.97
N THR A 375 -12.42 11.45 -13.68
CA THR A 375 -11.30 10.68 -14.15
C THR A 375 -11.45 10.44 -15.64
N ASP A 376 -10.35 10.64 -16.38
CA ASP A 376 -10.22 10.11 -17.74
C ASP A 376 -10.05 8.60 -17.72
N THR A 377 -10.99 7.90 -17.06
CA THR A 377 -11.01 6.45 -17.07
C THR A 377 -11.23 5.97 -18.50
N ARG A 378 -10.35 5.08 -18.93
CA ARG A 378 -10.55 4.37 -20.20
C ARG A 378 -11.62 3.31 -19.94
N PRO A 379 -12.83 3.45 -20.51
CA PRO A 379 -13.91 2.51 -20.23
C PRO A 379 -13.61 1.10 -20.75
N HIS A 380 -12.77 0.99 -21.77
CA HIS A 380 -12.37 -0.29 -22.36
C HIS A 380 -10.84 -0.43 -22.36
N THR A 381 -10.34 -1.50 -21.79
CA THR A 381 -8.92 -1.84 -21.82
C THR A 381 -8.77 -3.29 -22.26
N ALA A 382 -7.94 -3.54 -23.25
CA ALA A 382 -7.59 -4.89 -23.69
C ALA A 382 -6.07 -5.06 -23.69
N THR A 383 -5.60 -6.21 -23.21
CA THR A 383 -4.18 -6.56 -23.20
C THR A 383 -4.02 -7.96 -23.78
N VAL A 384 -3.07 -8.10 -24.71
CA VAL A 384 -2.67 -9.40 -25.29
C VAL A 384 -1.20 -9.61 -24.96
N SER A 385 -0.88 -10.76 -24.40
CA SER A 385 0.49 -11.22 -24.18
C SER A 385 0.69 -12.57 -24.87
N VAL A 386 1.82 -12.73 -25.50
CA VAL A 386 2.29 -14.00 -26.08
C VAL A 386 3.72 -14.23 -25.58
N ASP A 387 3.94 -15.35 -24.94
CA ASP A 387 5.23 -15.77 -24.37
C ASP A 387 5.81 -16.95 -25.14
#